data_1402bfd21006212ce67fa684059f874b
#
_entry.id   1402bfd21006212ce67fa684059f874b
#
_cell.length_a   1.000
_cell.length_b   1.000
_cell.length_c   1.000
_cell.angle_alpha   90.00
_cell.angle_beta   90.00
_cell.angle_gamma   90.00
#
_symmetry.space_group_name_H-M   'P 1'
#
loop_
_entity.id
_entity.type
_entity.pdbx_description
1 polymer ?
#
loop_
_entity_poly.entity_id
_entity_poly.type
_entity_poly.pdbx_seq_one_letter_code
_entity_poly.pdbx_strand_id
1 'polypeptide(L)'
;MLPLDDSKYQRILVVGDNAVRLLNEGGGSSELKVKDMISPLDGMRVLYGDKVVYTKGYAAGRPMYGRAEEIPQSVMDSLRTAATELAKEADLVILFGGLNKNHFQDCEAGDRVTYGLPFGQNELIESLLGVNKNMVLVLLSGNAVEMPWLNKVPAVLQGWYLGSMGGNSLADVLSGAVNPSGKLPFSFPVKLTDCGAHAFDELSYPGDSIKQVYKEDILVGYRWHDTKKIPALFPFGYGLSYTTFAYGKPVASAKTITADNSLTVTIPVKNTGSVAGKEVVQLYVGDEKCSVLRPVKELKAFQKITLAG
;
A
#
# COMPACT_ATOMS: atom_id res chain seq x y z
N MET A 1 -13.91 -10.08 3.12
CA MET A 1 -14.50 -8.88 3.75
C MET A 1 -14.80 -7.79 2.71
N LEU A 2 -13.88 -7.47 1.81
CA LEU A 2 -14.13 -6.56 0.69
C LEU A 2 -14.64 -7.32 -0.54
N PRO A 3 -15.51 -6.70 -1.37
CA PRO A 3 -16.12 -5.39 -1.16
C PRO A 3 -17.10 -5.37 0.02
N LEU A 4 -17.37 -4.17 0.56
CA LEU A 4 -18.32 -3.99 1.64
C LEU A 4 -19.76 -4.13 1.13
N ASP A 5 -20.54 -4.92 1.83
CA ASP A 5 -21.98 -5.06 1.57
C ASP A 5 -22.72 -4.07 2.48
N ASP A 6 -23.21 -2.97 1.91
CA ASP A 6 -23.88 -1.88 2.62
C ASP A 6 -25.10 -2.34 3.44
N SER A 7 -25.76 -3.41 3.03
CA SER A 7 -26.93 -3.95 3.71
C SER A 7 -26.60 -4.54 5.10
N LYS A 8 -25.35 -4.88 5.34
CA LYS A 8 -24.89 -5.54 6.59
C LYS A 8 -24.55 -4.58 7.70
N TYR A 9 -24.39 -3.29 7.40
CA TYR A 9 -23.87 -2.31 8.37
C TYR A 9 -24.85 -1.17 8.55
N GLN A 10 -25.19 -0.87 9.80
CA GLN A 10 -26.01 0.27 10.19
C GLN A 10 -25.18 1.38 10.83
N ARG A 11 -24.06 1.01 11.48
CA ARG A 11 -23.13 1.95 12.12
C ARG A 11 -21.69 1.64 11.69
N ILE A 12 -21.14 2.54 10.87
CA ILE A 12 -19.79 2.45 10.33
C ILE A 12 -18.92 3.47 11.05
N LEU A 13 -17.96 3.03 11.84
CA LEU A 13 -17.00 3.91 12.49
C LEU A 13 -15.81 4.15 11.57
N VAL A 14 -15.67 5.39 11.12
CA VAL A 14 -14.46 5.87 10.41
C VAL A 14 -13.50 6.43 11.44
N VAL A 15 -12.29 5.90 11.45
CA VAL A 15 -11.22 6.28 12.39
C VAL A 15 -10.02 6.79 11.61
N GLY A 16 -9.31 7.76 12.16
CA GLY A 16 -7.99 8.18 11.68
C GLY A 16 -7.87 9.67 11.41
N ASP A 17 -6.73 10.24 11.76
CA ASP A 17 -6.40 11.61 11.38
C ASP A 17 -6.30 11.75 9.86
N ASN A 18 -5.81 10.70 9.17
CA ASN A 18 -5.74 10.66 7.70
C ASN A 18 -7.12 10.59 7.03
N ALA A 19 -8.20 10.26 7.76
CA ALA A 19 -9.55 10.26 7.19
C ALA A 19 -10.02 11.67 6.77
N VAL A 20 -9.53 12.71 7.44
CA VAL A 20 -9.90 14.12 7.20
C VAL A 20 -8.81 14.94 6.54
N ARG A 21 -7.62 14.35 6.36
CA ARG A 21 -6.52 15.04 5.69
C ARG A 21 -6.67 15.01 4.19
N LEU A 22 -6.33 16.12 3.58
CA LEU A 22 -6.32 16.27 2.13
C LEU A 22 -4.92 15.88 1.60
N LEU A 23 -4.71 14.57 1.44
CA LEU A 23 -3.44 13.97 1.02
C LEU A 23 -3.52 13.60 -0.47
N ASN A 24 -3.42 14.60 -1.33
CA ASN A 24 -3.47 14.41 -2.79
C ASN A 24 -2.13 13.96 -3.38
N GLU A 25 -1.02 14.29 -2.73
CA GLU A 25 0.36 13.94 -3.11
C GLU A 25 1.24 13.89 -1.86
N GLY A 26 2.52 13.52 -2.03
CA GLY A 26 3.57 13.71 -1.02
C GLY A 26 3.83 15.19 -0.74
N GLY A 27 4.76 15.50 0.16
CA GLY A 27 5.14 16.87 0.48
C GLY A 27 6.32 17.38 -0.38
N GLY A 28 6.72 18.62 -0.16
CA GLY A 28 7.88 19.24 -0.80
C GLY A 28 7.59 19.74 -2.21
N SER A 29 8.53 19.52 -3.14
CA SER A 29 8.46 20.03 -4.51
C SER A 29 7.31 19.42 -5.34
N SER A 30 6.74 18.30 -4.90
CA SER A 30 5.58 17.67 -5.54
C SER A 30 4.24 18.31 -5.11
N GLU A 31 4.26 19.27 -4.19
CA GLU A 31 3.03 19.85 -3.63
C GLU A 31 2.24 20.65 -4.66
N LEU A 32 0.97 20.31 -4.84
CA LEU A 32 0.06 20.94 -5.76
C LEU A 32 -1.02 21.74 -5.02
N LYS A 33 -1.29 22.94 -5.49
CA LYS A 33 -2.45 23.76 -5.08
C LYS A 33 -3.65 23.37 -5.93
N VAL A 34 -4.48 22.48 -5.41
CA VAL A 34 -5.71 22.03 -6.10
C VAL A 34 -6.91 22.86 -5.65
N LYS A 35 -7.87 23.02 -6.54
CA LYS A 35 -9.08 23.78 -6.28
C LYS A 35 -10.02 23.06 -5.33
N ASP A 36 -10.28 21.80 -5.59
CA ASP A 36 -11.23 20.98 -4.84
C ASP A 36 -10.56 19.65 -4.45
N MET A 37 -10.82 19.20 -3.23
CA MET A 37 -10.33 17.91 -2.72
C MET A 37 -11.44 17.24 -1.92
N ILE A 38 -11.52 15.93 -2.08
CA ILE A 38 -12.45 15.07 -1.33
C ILE A 38 -11.65 14.22 -0.35
N SER A 39 -11.86 14.44 0.93
CA SER A 39 -11.22 13.62 1.97
C SER A 39 -11.78 12.19 1.98
N PRO A 40 -11.04 11.21 2.50
CA PRO A 40 -11.59 9.87 2.72
C PRO A 40 -12.92 9.87 3.49
N LEU A 41 -13.04 10.67 4.54
CA LEU A 41 -14.27 10.79 5.32
C LEU A 41 -15.44 11.32 4.49
N ASP A 42 -15.20 12.35 3.64
CA ASP A 42 -16.24 12.88 2.78
C ASP A 42 -16.72 11.85 1.75
N GLY A 43 -15.78 11.08 1.16
CA GLY A 43 -16.10 9.96 0.29
C GLY A 43 -16.97 8.90 0.99
N MET A 44 -16.65 8.56 2.23
CA MET A 44 -17.45 7.61 3.03
C MET A 44 -18.84 8.17 3.34
N ARG A 45 -18.96 9.46 3.67
CA ARG A 45 -20.25 10.11 3.93
C ARG A 45 -21.13 10.20 2.69
N VAL A 46 -20.54 10.46 1.53
CA VAL A 46 -21.31 10.45 0.26
C VAL A 46 -21.89 9.05 0.01
N LEU A 47 -21.15 8.00 0.31
CA LEU A 47 -21.56 6.63 0.04
C LEU A 47 -22.52 6.07 1.09
N TYR A 48 -22.27 6.30 2.37
CA TYR A 48 -22.98 5.64 3.48
C TYR A 48 -23.87 6.58 4.31
N GLY A 49 -23.84 7.88 4.04
CA GLY A 49 -24.70 8.87 4.69
C GLY A 49 -24.57 8.89 6.21
N ASP A 50 -25.71 8.90 6.88
CA ASP A 50 -25.83 8.99 8.34
C ASP A 50 -25.34 7.75 9.09
N LYS A 51 -25.04 6.65 8.39
CA LYS A 51 -24.41 5.47 9.00
C LYS A 51 -22.98 5.75 9.47
N VAL A 52 -22.32 6.81 8.95
CA VAL A 52 -20.92 7.13 9.23
C VAL A 52 -20.78 7.94 10.50
N VAL A 53 -20.11 7.35 11.48
CA VAL A 53 -19.62 8.04 12.69
C VAL A 53 -18.10 8.21 12.54
N TYR A 54 -17.58 9.37 12.92
CA TYR A 54 -16.14 9.64 12.81
C TYR A 54 -15.52 9.93 14.17
N THR A 55 -14.29 9.41 14.35
CA THR A 55 -13.39 9.78 15.44
C THR A 55 -11.94 9.81 14.98
N LYS A 56 -11.14 10.65 15.63
CA LYS A 56 -9.76 10.87 15.18
C LYS A 56 -8.82 9.69 15.46
N GLY A 57 -8.94 9.06 16.62
CA GLY A 57 -8.16 7.89 17.03
C GLY A 57 -6.68 8.16 17.32
N TYR A 58 -6.01 8.97 16.49
CA TYR A 58 -4.64 9.48 16.67
C TYR A 58 -4.53 10.90 16.10
N ALA A 59 -3.45 11.60 16.42
CA ALA A 59 -3.19 12.93 15.89
C ALA A 59 -1.77 13.00 15.30
N ALA A 60 -1.66 13.53 14.09
CA ALA A 60 -0.39 13.63 13.38
C ALA A 60 0.25 15.04 13.41
N GLY A 61 -0.35 15.99 14.13
CA GLY A 61 0.13 17.36 14.18
C GLY A 61 -0.04 18.14 12.86
N ARG A 62 0.47 19.34 12.81
CA ARG A 62 0.50 20.16 11.59
C ARG A 62 1.72 19.80 10.74
N PRO A 63 1.60 19.79 9.43
CA PRO A 63 2.77 19.75 8.55
C PRO A 63 3.66 20.97 8.81
N MET A 64 4.93 20.73 9.17
CA MET A 64 5.90 21.80 9.45
C MET A 64 7.22 21.47 8.77
N TYR A 65 7.72 22.37 7.97
CA TYR A 65 9.01 22.19 7.30
C TYR A 65 10.15 22.14 8.31
N GLY A 66 11.04 21.17 8.19
CA GLY A 66 12.23 21.01 9.03
C GLY A 66 11.97 20.48 10.45
N ARG A 67 10.73 20.25 10.86
CA ARG A 67 10.38 19.71 12.18
C ARG A 67 9.01 19.05 12.18
N ALA A 68 8.76 18.18 13.15
CA ALA A 68 7.44 17.63 13.44
C ALA A 68 6.83 18.32 14.67
N GLU A 69 5.54 18.51 14.69
CA GLU A 69 4.81 18.93 15.89
C GLU A 69 4.72 17.73 16.85
N GLU A 70 5.16 17.91 18.08
CA GLU A 70 5.04 16.91 19.13
C GLU A 70 3.63 16.95 19.73
N ILE A 71 2.97 15.80 19.71
CA ILE A 71 1.66 15.62 20.34
C ILE A 71 1.86 14.92 21.69
N PRO A 72 1.38 15.49 22.80
CA PRO A 72 1.51 14.84 24.10
C PRO A 72 0.90 13.44 24.13
N GLN A 73 1.59 12.50 24.77
CA GLN A 73 1.15 11.10 24.85
C GLN A 73 -0.26 10.98 25.48
N SER A 74 -0.58 11.81 26.46
CA SER A 74 -1.91 11.84 27.09
C SER A 74 -3.03 12.18 26.11
N VAL A 75 -2.76 13.03 25.11
CA VAL A 75 -3.71 13.34 24.02
C VAL A 75 -3.88 12.11 23.13
N MET A 76 -2.78 11.45 22.75
CA MET A 76 -2.81 10.23 21.94
C MET A 76 -3.59 9.10 22.64
N ASP A 77 -3.36 8.90 23.94
CA ASP A 77 -4.06 7.91 24.75
C ASP A 77 -5.55 8.21 24.86
N SER A 78 -5.92 9.48 25.04
CA SER A 78 -7.33 9.91 25.07
C SER A 78 -8.03 9.66 23.74
N LEU A 79 -7.39 9.99 22.60
CA LEU A 79 -7.94 9.75 21.27
C LEU A 79 -8.11 8.25 20.98
N ARG A 80 -7.12 7.44 21.35
CA ARG A 80 -7.17 5.98 21.20
C ARG A 80 -8.29 5.38 22.04
N THR A 81 -8.44 5.81 23.30
CA THR A 81 -9.51 5.36 24.19
C THR A 81 -10.89 5.69 23.63
N ALA A 82 -11.11 6.94 23.21
CA ALA A 82 -12.37 7.36 22.60
C ALA A 82 -12.73 6.54 21.35
N ALA A 83 -11.75 6.28 20.48
CA ALA A 83 -11.95 5.44 19.30
C ALA A 83 -12.30 3.99 19.67
N THR A 84 -11.64 3.43 20.67
CA THR A 84 -11.89 2.07 21.15
C THR A 84 -13.29 1.92 21.73
N GLU A 85 -13.76 2.90 22.49
CA GLU A 85 -15.14 2.88 23.03
C GLU A 85 -16.18 2.91 21.93
N LEU A 86 -16.02 3.82 20.94
CA LEU A 86 -16.94 3.89 19.80
C LEU A 86 -16.93 2.62 18.93
N ALA A 87 -15.78 1.95 18.84
CA ALA A 87 -15.65 0.73 18.04
C ALA A 87 -16.43 -0.45 18.63
N LYS A 88 -16.73 -0.48 19.93
CA LYS A 88 -17.57 -1.51 20.56
C LYS A 88 -18.99 -1.51 20.03
N GLU A 89 -19.48 -0.35 19.62
CA GLU A 89 -20.87 -0.14 19.16
C GLU A 89 -20.99 -0.13 17.62
N ALA A 90 -19.88 -0.22 16.90
CA ALA A 90 -19.88 -0.16 15.45
C ALA A 90 -20.01 -1.57 14.85
N ASP A 91 -20.77 -1.70 13.76
CA ASP A 91 -20.85 -2.93 12.97
C ASP A 91 -19.56 -3.15 12.13
N LEU A 92 -18.92 -2.05 11.75
CA LEU A 92 -17.72 -2.01 10.93
C LEU A 92 -16.81 -0.85 11.37
N VAL A 93 -15.52 -1.10 11.44
CA VAL A 93 -14.49 -0.06 11.61
C VAL A 93 -13.71 0.09 10.32
N ILE A 94 -13.59 1.32 9.80
CA ILE A 94 -12.70 1.66 8.69
C ILE A 94 -11.65 2.63 9.23
N LEU A 95 -10.42 2.14 9.39
CA LEU A 95 -9.30 2.95 9.86
C LEU A 95 -8.50 3.48 8.66
N PHE A 96 -8.42 4.79 8.53
CA PHE A 96 -7.51 5.48 7.61
C PHE A 96 -6.23 5.85 8.34
N GLY A 97 -5.22 5.05 8.12
CA GLY A 97 -3.88 5.19 8.68
C GLY A 97 -2.82 5.42 7.62
N GLY A 98 -1.57 5.28 8.02
CA GLY A 98 -0.42 5.41 7.14
C GLY A 98 0.49 6.57 7.49
N LEU A 99 1.11 7.11 6.46
CA LEU A 99 2.01 8.26 6.52
C LEU A 99 1.26 9.54 6.11
N ASN A 100 1.95 10.67 6.10
CA ASN A 100 1.42 11.93 5.61
C ASN A 100 2.57 12.84 5.17
N LYS A 101 2.30 14.10 4.81
CA LYS A 101 3.33 15.04 4.36
C LYS A 101 4.08 15.75 5.52
N ASN A 102 4.00 15.26 6.74
CA ASN A 102 4.78 15.81 7.84
C ASN A 102 6.26 15.47 7.65
N HIS A 103 7.11 16.33 8.18
CA HIS A 103 8.54 16.09 8.21
C HIS A 103 8.85 14.74 8.88
N PHE A 104 9.82 14.00 8.37
CA PHE A 104 10.14 12.61 8.75
C PHE A 104 9.05 11.57 8.45
N GLN A 105 8.14 11.89 7.53
CA GLN A 105 7.16 10.96 6.96
C GLN A 105 7.38 10.83 5.44
N ASP A 106 6.39 11.17 4.62
CA ASP A 106 6.53 11.22 3.15
C ASP A 106 6.71 12.68 2.68
N CYS A 107 7.79 13.33 3.09
CA CYS A 107 8.10 14.71 2.75
C CYS A 107 9.49 14.83 2.15
N GLU A 108 9.65 15.64 1.11
CA GLU A 108 10.96 15.98 0.55
C GLU A 108 11.87 16.61 1.62
N ALA A 109 13.15 16.27 1.58
CA ALA A 109 14.17 16.71 2.55
C ALA A 109 13.87 16.35 4.02
N GLY A 110 12.96 15.42 4.27
CA GLY A 110 12.57 14.94 5.59
C GLY A 110 12.36 13.45 5.59
N ASP A 111 13.44 12.67 5.35
CA ASP A 111 13.37 11.22 5.23
C ASP A 111 12.83 10.55 6.50
N ARG A 112 12.11 9.48 6.32
CA ARG A 112 11.63 8.64 7.42
C ARG A 112 12.79 8.05 8.20
N VAL A 113 12.67 8.11 9.53
CA VAL A 113 13.67 7.54 10.46
C VAL A 113 13.29 6.15 10.97
N THR A 114 12.04 5.72 10.76
CA THR A 114 11.55 4.39 11.16
C THR A 114 10.72 3.75 10.06
N TYR A 115 10.69 2.41 10.03
CA TYR A 115 9.86 1.65 9.10
C TYR A 115 8.42 1.47 9.60
N GLY A 116 8.19 1.58 10.90
CA GLY A 116 6.88 1.44 11.54
C GLY A 116 5.92 2.59 11.22
N LEU A 117 4.65 2.37 11.53
CA LEU A 117 3.63 3.43 11.47
C LEU A 117 3.87 4.46 12.59
N PRO A 118 3.80 5.77 12.28
CA PRO A 118 3.97 6.82 13.27
C PRO A 118 2.72 7.03 14.14
N PHE A 119 2.82 7.89 15.14
CA PHE A 119 1.71 8.43 15.92
C PHE A 119 0.89 7.39 16.71
N GLY A 120 1.52 6.29 17.17
CA GLY A 120 0.83 5.27 17.95
C GLY A 120 -0.24 4.49 17.16
N GLN A 121 -0.13 4.44 15.84
CA GLN A 121 -1.13 3.77 15.01
C GLN A 121 -1.13 2.26 15.21
N ASN A 122 0.01 1.62 15.50
CA ASN A 122 0.05 0.19 15.77
C ASN A 122 -0.74 -0.17 17.04
N GLU A 123 -0.59 0.63 18.10
CA GLU A 123 -1.33 0.49 19.37
C GLU A 123 -2.83 0.74 19.16
N LEU A 124 -3.20 1.71 18.31
CA LEU A 124 -4.59 1.96 17.96
C LEU A 124 -5.20 0.76 17.21
N ILE A 125 -4.51 0.22 16.22
CA ILE A 125 -4.96 -0.96 15.46
C ILE A 125 -5.20 -2.15 16.41
N GLU A 126 -4.27 -2.44 17.31
CA GLU A 126 -4.42 -3.53 18.28
C GLU A 126 -5.59 -3.27 19.25
N SER A 127 -5.78 -2.04 19.71
CA SER A 127 -6.88 -1.66 20.61
C SER A 127 -8.24 -1.84 19.91
N LEU A 128 -8.37 -1.38 18.66
CA LEU A 128 -9.59 -1.53 17.86
C LEU A 128 -9.89 -3.01 17.60
N LEU A 129 -8.89 -3.80 17.19
CA LEU A 129 -9.03 -5.24 16.98
C LEU A 129 -9.38 -6.01 18.26
N GLY A 130 -9.01 -5.47 19.43
CA GLY A 130 -9.39 -6.03 20.73
C GLY A 130 -10.88 -6.03 20.97
N VAL A 131 -11.62 -5.06 20.43
CA VAL A 131 -13.05 -4.85 20.67
C VAL A 131 -13.92 -5.09 19.44
N ASN A 132 -13.40 -4.94 18.22
CA ASN A 132 -14.16 -5.16 16.98
C ASN A 132 -13.30 -5.89 15.94
N LYS A 133 -13.75 -7.05 15.50
CA LYS A 133 -13.05 -7.87 14.50
C LYS A 133 -13.43 -7.51 13.05
N ASN A 134 -14.50 -6.75 12.85
CA ASN A 134 -14.93 -6.28 11.54
C ASN A 134 -14.19 -4.98 11.22
N MET A 135 -12.94 -5.08 10.78
CA MET A 135 -12.09 -3.92 10.50
C MET A 135 -11.49 -3.96 9.10
N VAL A 136 -11.55 -2.83 8.41
CA VAL A 136 -10.78 -2.56 7.20
C VAL A 136 -9.75 -1.49 7.52
N LEU A 137 -8.52 -1.73 7.15
CA LEU A 137 -7.45 -0.74 7.24
C LEU A 137 -7.12 -0.20 5.85
N VAL A 138 -7.18 1.11 5.68
CA VAL A 138 -6.76 1.83 4.48
C VAL A 138 -5.48 2.59 4.80
N LEU A 139 -4.39 2.22 4.16
CA LEU A 139 -3.09 2.86 4.32
C LEU A 139 -2.90 3.94 3.25
N LEU A 140 -2.73 5.18 3.68
CA LEU A 140 -2.33 6.31 2.83
C LEU A 140 -0.84 6.54 3.04
N SER A 141 -0.01 6.18 2.07
CA SER A 141 1.45 6.31 2.16
C SER A 141 2.09 6.23 0.79
N GLY A 142 3.15 6.98 0.54
CA GLY A 142 3.97 6.88 -0.67
C GLY A 142 4.95 5.70 -0.63
N ASN A 143 5.13 5.10 0.55
CA ASN A 143 6.11 4.03 0.80
C ASN A 143 5.51 2.83 1.53
N ALA A 144 6.26 1.72 1.55
CA ALA A 144 5.97 0.57 2.39
C ALA A 144 6.07 0.93 3.88
N VAL A 145 5.27 0.24 4.70
CA VAL A 145 5.31 0.33 6.16
C VAL A 145 5.32 -1.06 6.78
N GLU A 146 5.86 -1.16 7.98
CA GLU A 146 5.78 -2.39 8.77
C GLU A 146 4.35 -2.68 9.20
N MET A 147 3.93 -3.95 9.12
CA MET A 147 2.56 -4.37 9.42
C MET A 147 2.54 -5.55 10.41
N PRO A 148 2.92 -5.35 11.67
CA PRO A 148 2.98 -6.45 12.66
C PRO A 148 1.61 -7.06 12.95
N TRP A 149 0.55 -6.32 12.71
CA TRP A 149 -0.86 -6.69 12.90
C TRP A 149 -1.51 -7.36 11.66
N LEU A 150 -0.77 -7.51 10.54
CA LEU A 150 -1.35 -7.94 9.25
C LEU A 150 -2.20 -9.21 9.34
N ASN A 151 -1.75 -10.20 10.08
CA ASN A 151 -2.47 -11.48 10.24
C ASN A 151 -3.77 -11.38 11.07
N LYS A 152 -4.02 -10.24 11.70
CA LYS A 152 -5.21 -9.99 12.54
C LYS A 152 -6.25 -9.12 11.85
N VAL A 153 -5.83 -8.31 10.86
CA VAL A 153 -6.71 -7.38 10.14
C VAL A 153 -7.36 -8.10 8.96
N PRO A 154 -8.70 -8.20 8.89
CA PRO A 154 -9.39 -8.96 7.85
C PRO A 154 -9.21 -8.42 6.44
N ALA A 155 -8.99 -7.10 6.28
CA ALA A 155 -8.77 -6.49 4.98
C ALA A 155 -7.86 -5.26 5.09
N VAL A 156 -6.87 -5.16 4.20
CA VAL A 156 -5.97 -4.03 4.07
C VAL A 156 -6.00 -3.51 2.64
N LEU A 157 -6.18 -2.21 2.48
CA LEU A 157 -6.13 -1.51 1.21
C LEU A 157 -4.96 -0.52 1.22
N GLN A 158 -4.04 -0.65 0.27
CA GLN A 158 -2.99 0.34 0.04
C GLN A 158 -3.57 1.45 -0.84
N GLY A 159 -3.84 2.60 -0.25
CA GLY A 159 -4.51 3.72 -0.91
C GLY A 159 -3.55 4.68 -1.61
N TRP A 160 -2.26 4.68 -1.31
CA TRP A 160 -1.28 5.65 -1.83
C TRP A 160 -1.70 7.10 -1.55
N TYR A 161 -1.27 8.04 -2.40
CA TYR A 161 -1.78 9.41 -2.51
C TYR A 161 -2.55 9.53 -3.82
N LEU A 162 -3.86 9.73 -3.74
CA LEU A 162 -4.81 9.47 -4.83
C LEU A 162 -5.27 10.74 -5.58
N GLY A 163 -4.64 11.88 -5.34
CA GLY A 163 -5.05 13.13 -5.96
C GLY A 163 -6.36 13.69 -5.38
N SER A 164 -6.94 14.64 -6.08
CA SER A 164 -8.06 15.45 -5.59
C SER A 164 -9.32 14.65 -5.26
N MET A 165 -9.61 13.59 -6.02
CA MET A 165 -10.80 12.73 -5.86
C MET A 165 -10.53 11.46 -5.05
N GLY A 166 -9.50 11.47 -4.21
CA GLY A 166 -9.05 10.30 -3.46
C GLY A 166 -10.14 9.69 -2.58
N GLY A 167 -10.93 10.51 -1.90
CA GLY A 167 -12.04 10.04 -1.07
C GLY A 167 -13.09 9.26 -1.86
N ASN A 168 -13.51 9.76 -3.02
CA ASN A 168 -14.47 9.07 -3.90
C ASN A 168 -13.86 7.74 -4.42
N SER A 169 -12.63 7.79 -4.89
CA SER A 169 -11.96 6.57 -5.42
C SER A 169 -11.84 5.46 -4.37
N LEU A 170 -11.56 5.82 -3.11
CA LEU A 170 -11.52 4.86 -2.01
C LEU A 170 -12.92 4.31 -1.69
N ALA A 171 -13.94 5.17 -1.70
CA ALA A 171 -15.34 4.76 -1.51
C ALA A 171 -15.79 3.76 -2.59
N ASP A 172 -15.49 4.04 -3.86
CA ASP A 172 -15.82 3.17 -5.00
C ASP A 172 -15.15 1.80 -4.88
N VAL A 173 -13.89 1.76 -4.47
CA VAL A 173 -13.18 0.48 -4.25
C VAL A 173 -13.77 -0.25 -3.06
N LEU A 174 -13.97 0.41 -1.92
CA LEU A 174 -14.49 -0.22 -0.71
C LEU A 174 -15.88 -0.81 -0.91
N SER A 175 -16.76 -0.13 -1.64
CA SER A 175 -18.13 -0.59 -1.95
C SER A 175 -18.19 -1.65 -3.06
N GLY A 176 -17.14 -1.81 -3.85
CA GLY A 176 -17.14 -2.69 -5.01
C GLY A 176 -17.70 -2.08 -6.28
N ALA A 177 -18.06 -0.79 -6.28
CA ALA A 177 -18.40 -0.06 -7.51
C ALA A 177 -17.25 -0.09 -8.51
N VAL A 178 -16.02 -0.11 -8.00
CA VAL A 178 -14.80 -0.35 -8.78
C VAL A 178 -14.06 -1.56 -8.23
N ASN A 179 -13.84 -2.57 -9.08
CA ASN A 179 -12.99 -3.70 -8.74
C ASN A 179 -11.51 -3.29 -8.80
N PRO A 180 -10.74 -3.39 -7.70
CA PRO A 180 -9.33 -3.00 -7.67
C PRO A 180 -8.51 -3.85 -8.64
N SER A 181 -7.54 -3.22 -9.29
CA SER A 181 -6.65 -3.88 -10.25
C SER A 181 -5.23 -3.32 -10.21
N GLY A 182 -4.89 -2.62 -9.15
CA GLY A 182 -3.55 -2.13 -8.88
C GLY A 182 -2.62 -3.27 -8.50
N LYS A 183 -1.35 -3.17 -8.93
CA LYS A 183 -0.28 -4.07 -8.52
C LYS A 183 0.84 -3.26 -7.90
N LEU A 184 1.46 -3.78 -6.85
CA LEU A 184 2.55 -3.07 -6.15
C LEU A 184 3.72 -2.81 -7.10
N PRO A 185 4.21 -1.56 -7.18
CA PRO A 185 5.34 -1.19 -8.04
C PRO A 185 6.70 -1.50 -7.42
N PHE A 186 6.74 -1.98 -6.18
CA PHE A 186 7.93 -2.46 -5.48
C PHE A 186 7.54 -3.49 -4.40
N SER A 187 8.54 -4.26 -3.92
CA SER A 187 8.32 -5.23 -2.85
C SER A 187 8.21 -4.52 -1.50
N PHE A 188 7.25 -4.93 -0.68
CA PHE A 188 7.19 -4.52 0.72
C PHE A 188 8.01 -5.52 1.54
N PRO A 189 9.11 -5.13 2.18
CA PRO A 189 9.88 -6.03 3.03
C PRO A 189 9.12 -6.35 4.32
N VAL A 190 9.46 -7.47 4.97
CA VAL A 190 8.94 -7.78 6.31
C VAL A 190 9.55 -6.83 7.32
N LYS A 191 10.86 -6.57 7.23
CA LYS A 191 11.60 -5.60 8.03
C LYS A 191 12.56 -4.82 7.14
N LEU A 192 12.98 -3.64 7.57
CA LEU A 192 13.80 -2.74 6.76
C LEU A 192 15.11 -3.39 6.28
N THR A 193 15.74 -4.18 7.13
CA THR A 193 17.00 -4.90 6.80
C THR A 193 16.85 -6.00 5.74
N ASP A 194 15.63 -6.32 5.32
CA ASP A 194 15.38 -7.24 4.20
C ASP A 194 15.54 -6.56 2.84
N CYS A 195 15.58 -5.22 2.80
CA CYS A 195 15.90 -4.45 1.60
C CYS A 195 17.41 -4.50 1.31
N GLY A 196 17.79 -4.62 0.03
CA GLY A 196 19.20 -4.66 -0.38
C GLY A 196 20.02 -3.47 0.12
N ALA A 197 19.50 -2.25 0.03
CA ALA A 197 20.18 -1.05 0.51
C ALA A 197 20.44 -1.06 2.03
N HIS A 198 19.56 -1.68 2.82
CA HIS A 198 19.63 -1.74 4.29
C HIS A 198 20.17 -3.06 4.83
N ALA A 199 20.55 -4.00 3.94
CA ALA A 199 21.04 -5.32 4.33
C ALA A 199 22.52 -5.34 4.75
N PHE A 200 23.21 -4.22 4.60
CA PHE A 200 24.64 -4.06 4.87
C PHE A 200 24.87 -3.02 5.98
N ASP A 201 25.92 -2.24 5.86
CA ASP A 201 26.31 -1.20 6.81
C ASP A 201 25.89 0.22 6.36
N GLU A 202 26.22 1.20 7.19
CA GLU A 202 25.91 2.60 6.94
C GLU A 202 26.50 3.16 5.62
N LEU A 203 27.62 2.61 5.14
CA LEU A 203 28.19 2.98 3.85
C LEU A 203 27.33 2.55 2.66
N SER A 204 26.47 1.52 2.83
CA SER A 204 25.49 1.13 1.82
C SER A 204 24.32 2.12 1.82
N TYR A 205 23.76 2.41 3.01
CA TYR A 205 22.71 3.39 3.17
C TYR A 205 22.68 3.89 4.64
N PRO A 206 22.62 5.21 4.85
CA PRO A 206 22.49 6.33 3.88
C PRO A 206 23.79 6.76 3.19
N GLY A 207 24.91 6.13 3.47
CA GLY A 207 26.24 6.57 3.09
C GLY A 207 26.87 7.46 4.15
N ASP A 208 28.08 7.91 3.88
CA ASP A 208 28.74 8.94 4.67
C ASP A 208 28.69 10.32 3.94
N SER A 209 29.40 11.33 4.46
CA SER A 209 29.44 12.67 3.85
C SER A 209 30.16 12.73 2.51
N ILE A 210 30.83 11.67 2.09
CA ILE A 210 31.72 11.63 0.92
C ILE A 210 31.21 10.65 -0.13
N LYS A 211 30.69 9.48 0.28
CA LYS A 211 30.32 8.40 -0.63
C LYS A 211 29.17 7.54 -0.10
N GLN A 212 28.51 6.89 -1.04
CA GLN A 212 27.57 5.78 -0.82
C GLN A 212 27.99 4.60 -1.70
N VAL A 213 28.00 3.40 -1.14
CA VAL A 213 28.44 2.18 -1.83
C VAL A 213 27.26 1.24 -2.01
N TYR A 214 26.78 1.06 -3.23
CA TYR A 214 25.69 0.15 -3.57
C TYR A 214 26.14 -1.32 -3.49
N LYS A 215 26.20 -1.86 -2.26
CA LYS A 215 26.68 -3.23 -1.99
C LYS A 215 25.73 -4.32 -2.49
N GLU A 216 24.47 -3.99 -2.70
CA GLU A 216 23.48 -4.84 -3.35
C GLU A 216 23.69 -4.97 -4.86
N ASP A 217 24.56 -4.13 -5.45
CA ASP A 217 24.88 -4.12 -6.87
C ASP A 217 23.62 -3.94 -7.74
N ILE A 218 23.42 -4.70 -8.81
CA ILE A 218 22.25 -4.63 -9.69
C ILE A 218 20.99 -5.26 -9.09
N LEU A 219 21.07 -5.85 -7.90
CA LEU A 219 19.98 -6.55 -7.25
C LEU A 219 19.09 -5.58 -6.46
N VAL A 220 18.35 -4.72 -7.16
CA VAL A 220 17.44 -3.73 -6.56
C VAL A 220 16.01 -4.27 -6.48
N GLY A 221 15.31 -4.01 -5.38
CA GLY A 221 13.90 -4.33 -5.18
C GLY A 221 13.62 -5.84 -5.27
N TYR A 222 12.68 -6.26 -6.13
CA TYR A 222 12.32 -7.68 -6.27
C TYR A 222 13.49 -8.56 -6.77
N ARG A 223 14.44 -7.97 -7.52
CA ARG A 223 15.64 -8.70 -7.95
C ARG A 223 16.46 -9.18 -6.77
N TRP A 224 16.57 -8.35 -5.72
CA TRP A 224 17.22 -8.71 -4.46
C TRP A 224 16.45 -9.82 -3.74
N HIS A 225 15.17 -9.60 -3.46
CA HIS A 225 14.32 -10.54 -2.75
C HIS A 225 14.34 -11.93 -3.41
N ASP A 226 14.10 -11.98 -4.72
CA ASP A 226 14.03 -13.23 -5.47
C ASP A 226 15.39 -13.94 -5.57
N THR A 227 16.47 -13.20 -5.86
CA THR A 227 17.81 -13.79 -6.04
C THR A 227 18.41 -14.26 -4.72
N LYS A 228 18.23 -13.50 -3.65
CA LYS A 228 18.71 -13.85 -2.29
C LYS A 228 17.73 -14.74 -1.54
N LYS A 229 16.55 -15.03 -2.12
CA LYS A 229 15.47 -15.85 -1.51
C LYS A 229 15.01 -15.28 -0.16
N ILE A 230 14.96 -13.95 -0.05
CA ILE A 230 14.47 -13.22 1.13
C ILE A 230 12.97 -13.01 0.95
N PRO A 231 12.10 -13.54 1.82
CA PRO A 231 10.66 -13.33 1.72
C PRO A 231 10.31 -11.84 1.78
N ALA A 232 9.43 -11.38 0.88
CA ALA A 232 8.78 -10.08 1.01
C ALA A 232 7.43 -10.24 1.72
N LEU A 233 7.01 -9.23 2.49
CA LEU A 233 5.66 -9.17 3.06
C LEU A 233 4.63 -9.17 1.93
N PHE A 234 4.86 -8.32 0.91
CA PHE A 234 4.16 -8.34 -0.36
C PHE A 234 5.17 -8.19 -1.50
N PRO A 235 5.24 -9.13 -2.45
CA PRO A 235 6.19 -9.05 -3.54
C PRO A 235 5.79 -7.97 -4.56
N PHE A 236 6.76 -7.48 -5.33
CA PHE A 236 6.51 -6.68 -6.53
C PHE A 236 5.45 -7.34 -7.41
N GLY A 237 4.51 -6.56 -7.92
CA GLY A 237 3.41 -7.05 -8.75
C GLY A 237 2.24 -7.69 -7.98
N TYR A 238 2.29 -7.73 -6.64
CA TYR A 238 1.18 -8.21 -5.83
C TYR A 238 -0.01 -7.25 -5.87
N GLY A 239 -1.21 -7.81 -5.85
CA GLY A 239 -2.46 -7.07 -5.74
C GLY A 239 -3.65 -8.00 -5.98
N LEU A 240 -4.63 -7.95 -5.10
CA LEU A 240 -5.86 -8.74 -5.17
C LEU A 240 -6.94 -8.03 -5.99
N SER A 241 -7.95 -8.80 -6.36
CA SER A 241 -9.15 -8.34 -7.08
C SER A 241 -10.38 -8.91 -6.38
N TYR A 242 -11.56 -8.38 -6.69
CA TYR A 242 -12.86 -8.95 -6.27
C TYR A 242 -13.30 -10.12 -7.15
N THR A 243 -12.44 -10.55 -8.08
CA THR A 243 -12.59 -11.76 -8.88
C THR A 243 -11.29 -12.57 -8.89
N THR A 244 -11.29 -13.71 -9.51
CA THR A 244 -10.13 -14.59 -9.64
C THR A 244 -9.79 -14.84 -11.11
N PHE A 245 -8.49 -15.06 -11.38
CA PHE A 245 -8.01 -15.30 -12.73
C PHE A 245 -7.25 -16.61 -12.80
N ALA A 246 -7.45 -17.35 -13.89
CA ALA A 246 -6.69 -18.54 -14.20
C ALA A 246 -5.82 -18.29 -15.44
N TYR A 247 -4.57 -18.72 -15.34
CA TYR A 247 -3.60 -18.66 -16.43
C TYR A 247 -3.46 -20.02 -17.09
N GLY A 248 -3.57 -20.04 -18.41
CA GLY A 248 -3.26 -21.23 -19.18
C GLY A 248 -1.76 -21.44 -19.37
N LYS A 249 -1.40 -22.43 -20.19
CA LYS A 249 0.00 -22.69 -20.51
C LYS A 249 0.55 -21.62 -21.47
N PRO A 250 1.66 -20.98 -21.18
CA PRO A 250 2.30 -20.05 -22.11
C PRO A 250 2.88 -20.79 -23.32
N VAL A 251 2.79 -20.17 -24.51
CA VAL A 251 3.33 -20.67 -25.75
C VAL A 251 4.26 -19.61 -26.35
N ALA A 252 5.49 -19.97 -26.60
CA ALA A 252 6.47 -19.14 -27.28
C ALA A 252 6.43 -19.38 -28.80
N SER A 253 6.59 -18.31 -29.61
CA SER A 253 6.61 -18.39 -31.09
C SER A 253 7.82 -19.15 -31.63
N ALA A 254 8.89 -19.29 -30.85
CA ALA A 254 10.07 -20.06 -31.22
C ALA A 254 10.73 -20.65 -29.94
N LYS A 255 11.51 -21.73 -30.10
CA LYS A 255 12.29 -22.32 -29.00
C LYS A 255 13.62 -21.58 -28.74
N THR A 256 14.12 -20.93 -29.77
CA THR A 256 15.39 -20.18 -29.75
C THR A 256 15.23 -18.91 -30.56
N ILE A 257 15.92 -17.86 -30.15
CA ILE A 257 16.03 -16.59 -30.87
C ILE A 257 17.49 -16.13 -30.88
N THR A 258 17.86 -15.34 -31.88
CA THR A 258 19.11 -14.60 -31.90
C THR A 258 18.90 -13.19 -31.31
N ALA A 259 19.99 -12.47 -31.08
CA ALA A 259 19.94 -11.12 -30.51
C ALA A 259 19.11 -10.13 -31.35
N ASP A 260 19.04 -10.34 -32.66
CA ASP A 260 18.33 -9.46 -33.61
C ASP A 260 16.83 -9.78 -33.78
N ASN A 261 16.36 -10.84 -33.13
CA ASN A 261 14.97 -11.31 -33.25
C ASN A 261 14.16 -11.09 -32.00
N SER A 262 12.84 -10.93 -32.17
CA SER A 262 11.89 -10.87 -31.07
C SER A 262 11.19 -12.22 -30.86
N LEU A 263 10.77 -12.48 -29.63
CA LEU A 263 9.97 -13.63 -29.23
C LEU A 263 8.58 -13.17 -28.81
N THR A 264 7.55 -13.76 -29.41
CA THR A 264 6.18 -13.57 -28.93
C THR A 264 5.80 -14.70 -27.97
N VAL A 265 5.33 -14.35 -26.79
CA VAL A 265 4.76 -15.28 -25.81
C VAL A 265 3.27 -15.03 -25.71
N THR A 266 2.49 -16.07 -26.00
CA THR A 266 1.03 -16.03 -25.89
C THR A 266 0.58 -16.86 -24.70
N ILE A 267 -0.30 -16.31 -23.88
CA ILE A 267 -0.86 -16.99 -22.71
C ILE A 267 -2.38 -16.74 -22.61
N PRO A 268 -3.21 -17.78 -22.53
CA PRO A 268 -4.63 -17.62 -22.20
C PRO A 268 -4.81 -17.15 -20.76
N VAL A 269 -5.65 -16.15 -20.56
CA VAL A 269 -6.07 -15.72 -19.21
C VAL A 269 -7.59 -15.70 -19.17
N LYS A 270 -8.17 -16.32 -18.16
CA LYS A 270 -9.62 -16.41 -17.94
C LYS A 270 -9.99 -15.80 -16.61
N ASN A 271 -11.03 -14.98 -16.58
CA ASN A 271 -11.72 -14.63 -15.36
C ASN A 271 -12.55 -15.85 -14.90
N THR A 272 -12.33 -16.33 -13.69
CA THR A 272 -13.00 -17.52 -13.12
C THR A 272 -14.06 -17.17 -12.09
N GLY A 273 -14.23 -15.89 -11.77
CA GLY A 273 -15.30 -15.39 -10.89
C GLY A 273 -16.45 -14.78 -11.70
N SER A 274 -17.40 -14.18 -11.00
CA SER A 274 -18.63 -13.60 -11.56
C SER A 274 -18.58 -12.07 -11.72
N VAL A 275 -17.49 -11.43 -11.31
CA VAL A 275 -17.32 -9.97 -11.37
C VAL A 275 -16.29 -9.65 -12.46
N ALA A 276 -16.61 -8.71 -13.33
CA ALA A 276 -15.65 -8.20 -14.31
C ALA A 276 -14.41 -7.64 -13.60
N GLY A 277 -13.24 -7.89 -14.15
CA GLY A 277 -11.99 -7.45 -13.52
C GLY A 277 -10.89 -7.17 -14.53
N LYS A 278 -9.82 -6.55 -14.04
CA LYS A 278 -8.62 -6.29 -14.82
C LYS A 278 -7.45 -7.01 -14.19
N GLU A 279 -6.65 -7.70 -14.99
CA GLU A 279 -5.45 -8.38 -14.56
C GLU A 279 -4.22 -7.79 -15.24
N VAL A 280 -3.09 -7.77 -14.55
CA VAL A 280 -1.80 -7.36 -15.10
C VAL A 280 -0.95 -8.59 -15.32
N VAL A 281 -0.90 -9.03 -16.56
CA VAL A 281 -0.03 -10.13 -17.01
C VAL A 281 1.41 -9.62 -17.04
N GLN A 282 2.32 -10.35 -16.42
CA GLN A 282 3.73 -9.97 -16.31
C GLN A 282 4.60 -11.09 -16.90
N LEU A 283 5.54 -10.73 -17.77
CA LEU A 283 6.52 -11.64 -18.37
C LEU A 283 7.90 -11.37 -17.78
N TYR A 284 8.47 -12.39 -17.15
CA TYR A 284 9.82 -12.37 -16.62
C TYR A 284 10.73 -13.29 -17.40
N VAL A 285 11.98 -12.88 -17.56
CA VAL A 285 13.03 -13.67 -18.21
C VAL A 285 14.21 -13.82 -17.25
N GLY A 286 14.73 -15.01 -17.10
CA GLY A 286 15.93 -15.33 -16.35
C GLY A 286 17.03 -15.88 -17.26
N ASP A 287 18.29 -15.61 -16.90
CA ASP A 287 19.48 -16.22 -17.50
C ASP A 287 20.00 -17.30 -16.55
N GLU A 288 19.84 -18.57 -16.93
CA GLU A 288 20.23 -19.72 -16.08
C GLU A 288 21.74 -20.01 -16.08
N LYS A 289 22.47 -19.50 -17.05
CA LYS A 289 23.92 -19.80 -17.26
C LYS A 289 24.75 -18.52 -17.38
N CYS A 290 24.44 -17.54 -16.55
CA CYS A 290 25.15 -16.27 -16.57
C CYS A 290 26.61 -16.39 -16.11
N SER A 291 27.51 -15.69 -16.81
CA SER A 291 28.96 -15.60 -16.46
C SER A 291 29.26 -14.48 -15.47
N VAL A 292 28.29 -13.62 -15.19
CA VAL A 292 28.36 -12.49 -14.25
C VAL A 292 27.12 -12.49 -13.35
N LEU A 293 27.14 -11.71 -12.29
CA LEU A 293 25.96 -11.56 -11.43
C LEU A 293 24.74 -11.09 -12.24
N ARG A 294 23.66 -11.88 -12.15
CA ARG A 294 22.36 -11.57 -12.75
C ARG A 294 21.25 -11.85 -11.75
N PRO A 295 20.12 -11.09 -11.81
CA PRO A 295 18.90 -11.48 -11.11
C PRO A 295 18.38 -12.82 -11.64
N VAL A 296 17.77 -13.63 -10.79
CA VAL A 296 17.15 -14.91 -11.23
C VAL A 296 16.05 -14.72 -12.25
N LYS A 297 15.41 -13.53 -12.27
CA LYS A 297 14.43 -13.14 -13.27
C LYS A 297 14.31 -11.61 -13.33
N GLU A 298 13.97 -11.09 -14.50
CA GLU A 298 13.72 -9.68 -14.74
C GLU A 298 12.42 -9.48 -15.51
N LEU A 299 11.61 -8.50 -15.09
CA LEU A 299 10.41 -8.10 -15.83
C LEU A 299 10.81 -7.53 -17.20
N LYS A 300 10.33 -8.14 -18.26
CA LYS A 300 10.62 -7.72 -19.65
C LYS A 300 9.39 -7.17 -20.37
N ALA A 301 8.19 -7.60 -19.96
CA ALA A 301 6.94 -7.07 -20.50
C ALA A 301 5.80 -7.19 -19.48
N PHE A 302 4.82 -6.32 -19.58
CA PHE A 302 3.56 -6.45 -18.87
C PHE A 302 2.42 -5.85 -19.69
N GLN A 303 1.22 -6.37 -19.46
CA GLN A 303 0.01 -5.85 -20.09
C GLN A 303 -1.17 -5.95 -19.14
N LYS A 304 -1.93 -4.86 -19.01
CA LYS A 304 -3.18 -4.85 -18.27
C LYS A 304 -4.33 -5.18 -19.23
N ILE A 305 -5.06 -6.25 -18.94
CA ILE A 305 -6.19 -6.73 -19.74
C ILE A 305 -7.48 -6.63 -18.95
N THR A 306 -8.61 -6.43 -19.64
CA THR A 306 -9.95 -6.41 -19.06
C THR A 306 -10.68 -7.69 -19.43
N LEU A 307 -11.29 -8.35 -18.45
CA LEU A 307 -12.01 -9.61 -18.62
C LEU A 307 -13.41 -9.48 -18.00
N ALA A 308 -14.43 -9.92 -18.75
CA ALA A 308 -15.80 -10.05 -18.23
C ALA A 308 -15.85 -11.09 -17.09
N GLY A 309 -16.88 -11.00 -16.26
CA GLY A 309 -17.14 -11.99 -15.21
C GLY A 309 -17.72 -13.30 -15.75
#